data_a8396ac0042869fbe6106eb2d19ada82
#
_entry.id   a8396ac0042869fbe6106eb2d19ada82
#
_cell.length_a   1.000
_cell.length_b   1.000
_cell.length_c   1.000
_cell.angle_alpha   90.00
_cell.angle_beta   90.00
_cell.angle_gamma   90.00
#
_symmetry.space_group_name_H-M   'P 1'
#
loop_
_entity.id
_entity.type
_entity.pdbx_description
1 polymer ?
#
loop_
_entity_poly.entity_id
_entity_poly.type
_entity_poly.pdbx_seq_one_letter_code
_entity_poly.pdbx_strand_id
1 'polypeptide(L)'
;MKLITFLLLGFSDFVGFSQEKVTWSNVYNAKTKNIEMTASIAEGWHLYSQFISNEIGPIPTSFTFTENEFVSIAGKVSEPKAIQEYDENFEATLDFFKNEVMFTQKAVAKQTTVEEIIITYMVCNETMCLPPIDQKFTVEIKAN
;
A
#
# COMPACT_ATOMS: atom_id res chain seq x y z
N MET A 1 -27.48 -37.15 -46.84
CA MET A 1 -26.35 -36.34 -46.46
C MET A 1 -26.78 -35.43 -45.29
N LYS A 2 -26.43 -35.81 -44.04
CA LYS A 2 -26.83 -35.06 -42.85
C LYS A 2 -25.75 -34.05 -42.51
N LEU A 3 -26.09 -32.74 -42.59
CA LEU A 3 -25.22 -31.67 -42.06
C LEU A 3 -25.25 -31.71 -40.55
N ILE A 4 -24.11 -31.94 -39.93
CA ILE A 4 -23.91 -31.78 -38.50
C ILE A 4 -23.41 -30.37 -38.26
N THR A 5 -24.31 -29.51 -37.72
CA THR A 5 -23.98 -28.16 -37.27
C THR A 5 -23.24 -28.24 -35.97
N PHE A 6 -21.96 -27.93 -35.96
CA PHE A 6 -21.14 -27.84 -34.73
C PHE A 6 -21.40 -26.49 -34.09
N LEU A 7 -22.13 -26.50 -32.97
CA LEU A 7 -22.36 -25.30 -32.14
C LEU A 7 -21.11 -25.06 -31.27
N LEU A 8 -20.31 -24.09 -31.68
CA LEU A 8 -19.18 -23.61 -30.83
C LEU A 8 -19.74 -22.80 -29.68
N LEU A 9 -19.80 -23.41 -28.49
CA LEU A 9 -20.01 -22.71 -27.23
C LEU A 9 -18.72 -21.95 -26.90
N GLY A 10 -18.72 -20.63 -27.13
CA GLY A 10 -17.67 -19.75 -26.67
C GLY A 10 -17.71 -19.64 -25.15
N PHE A 11 -16.74 -20.21 -24.46
CA PHE A 11 -16.45 -19.94 -23.07
C PHE A 11 -15.89 -18.52 -22.98
N SER A 12 -16.69 -17.58 -22.53
CA SER A 12 -16.20 -16.26 -22.11
C SER A 12 -15.57 -16.42 -20.74
N ASP A 13 -14.23 -16.48 -20.70
CA ASP A 13 -13.49 -16.34 -19.46
C ASP A 13 -13.75 -14.93 -18.92
N PHE A 14 -14.63 -14.84 -17.93
CA PHE A 14 -14.83 -13.65 -17.12
C PHE A 14 -13.58 -13.54 -16.22
N VAL A 15 -12.55 -12.87 -16.71
CA VAL A 15 -11.44 -12.42 -15.86
C VAL A 15 -12.02 -11.36 -14.91
N GLY A 16 -12.42 -11.79 -13.72
CA GLY A 16 -12.83 -10.89 -12.66
C GLY A 16 -11.63 -10.02 -12.28
N PHE A 17 -11.61 -8.77 -12.75
CA PHE A 17 -10.71 -7.76 -12.21
C PHE A 17 -11.10 -7.52 -10.76
N SER A 18 -10.36 -8.15 -9.84
CA SER A 18 -10.39 -7.73 -8.44
C SER A 18 -9.83 -6.32 -8.39
N GLN A 19 -10.71 -5.34 -8.21
CA GLN A 19 -10.30 -3.94 -8.14
C GLN A 19 -9.55 -3.73 -6.83
N GLU A 20 -8.26 -3.47 -6.91
CA GLU A 20 -7.43 -3.11 -5.76
C GLU A 20 -8.02 -1.88 -5.06
N LYS A 21 -8.13 -1.95 -3.74
CA LYS A 21 -8.69 -0.85 -2.93
C LYS A 21 -7.65 0.20 -2.57
N VAL A 22 -6.38 -0.15 -2.65
CA VAL A 22 -5.24 0.74 -2.46
C VAL A 22 -4.23 0.52 -3.58
N THR A 23 -3.83 1.61 -4.22
CA THR A 23 -2.77 1.61 -5.24
C THR A 23 -1.60 2.45 -4.72
N TRP A 24 -0.39 1.89 -4.76
CA TRP A 24 0.81 2.55 -4.29
C TRP A 24 1.65 3.11 -5.43
N SER A 25 2.18 4.31 -5.23
CA SER A 25 3.21 4.93 -6.07
C SER A 25 4.41 5.28 -5.20
N ASN A 26 5.58 4.75 -5.54
CA ASN A 26 6.80 4.91 -4.74
C ASN A 26 7.89 5.53 -5.60
N VAL A 27 8.36 6.71 -5.21
CA VAL A 27 9.39 7.46 -5.93
C VAL A 27 10.43 8.05 -4.97
N TYR A 28 11.65 8.23 -5.44
CA TYR A 28 12.68 8.93 -4.71
C TYR A 28 12.76 10.40 -5.14
N ASN A 29 12.62 11.29 -4.18
CA ASN A 29 12.79 12.71 -4.37
C ASN A 29 14.22 13.12 -3.99
N ALA A 30 15.07 13.33 -4.98
CA ALA A 30 16.49 13.65 -4.77
C ALA A 30 16.71 15.02 -4.10
N LYS A 31 15.77 15.95 -4.22
CA LYS A 31 15.88 17.28 -3.59
C LYS A 31 15.68 17.19 -2.08
N THR A 32 14.69 16.43 -1.65
CA THR A 32 14.36 16.24 -0.21
C THR A 32 15.10 15.06 0.39
N LYS A 33 15.70 14.20 -0.43
CA LYS A 33 16.33 12.92 -0.04
C LYS A 33 15.33 12.00 0.68
N ASN A 34 14.11 11.98 0.19
CA ASN A 34 13.04 11.13 0.72
C ASN A 34 12.56 10.12 -0.33
N ILE A 35 12.28 8.92 0.13
CA ILE A 35 11.39 8.01 -0.57
C ILE A 35 9.97 8.48 -0.25
N GLU A 36 9.19 8.80 -1.27
CA GLU A 36 7.80 9.22 -1.16
C GLU A 36 6.91 8.04 -1.58
N MET A 37 6.13 7.55 -0.63
CA MET A 37 5.24 6.38 -0.80
C MET A 37 3.80 6.86 -0.69
N THR A 38 3.14 6.97 -1.82
CA THR A 38 1.78 7.51 -1.91
C THR A 38 0.77 6.38 -2.10
N ALA A 39 -0.18 6.28 -1.18
CA ALA A 39 -1.33 5.39 -1.28
C ALA A 39 -2.52 6.16 -1.84
N SER A 40 -3.08 5.69 -2.95
CA SER A 40 -4.38 6.12 -3.48
C SER A 40 -5.43 5.11 -3.02
N ILE A 41 -6.39 5.57 -2.23
CA ILE A 41 -7.37 4.73 -1.53
C ILE A 41 -8.72 4.87 -2.24
N ALA A 42 -9.34 3.74 -2.59
CA ALA A 42 -10.64 3.73 -3.25
C ALA A 42 -11.72 4.42 -2.39
N GLU A 43 -12.66 5.09 -3.05
CA GLU A 43 -13.79 5.74 -2.37
C GLU A 43 -14.53 4.78 -1.44
N GLY A 44 -14.85 5.25 -0.23
CA GLY A 44 -15.52 4.46 0.80
C GLY A 44 -14.61 3.55 1.61
N TRP A 45 -13.33 3.45 1.26
CA TRP A 45 -12.32 2.67 1.98
C TRP A 45 -11.38 3.57 2.77
N HIS A 46 -10.73 3.00 3.78
CA HIS A 46 -9.74 3.70 4.60
C HIS A 46 -8.55 2.78 4.92
N LEU A 47 -7.40 3.41 5.06
CA LEU A 47 -6.10 2.78 5.35
C LEU A 47 -5.65 3.23 6.73
N TYR A 48 -5.23 2.29 7.60
CA TYR A 48 -4.87 2.63 8.97
C TYR A 48 -3.49 3.28 9.08
N SER A 49 -3.36 4.17 10.08
CA SER A 49 -2.10 4.81 10.48
C SER A 49 -1.08 3.77 10.97
N GLN A 50 0.21 4.13 10.87
CA GLN A 50 1.31 3.37 11.48
C GLN A 50 1.23 3.31 13.01
N PHE A 51 0.52 4.27 13.63
CA PHE A 51 0.57 4.49 15.07
C PHE A 51 -0.66 3.98 15.82
N ILE A 52 -1.54 3.23 15.17
CA ILE A 52 -2.60 2.53 15.87
C ILE A 52 -2.04 1.35 16.67
N SER A 53 -2.73 0.99 17.77
CA SER A 53 -2.41 -0.21 18.52
C SER A 53 -2.88 -1.46 17.78
N ASN A 54 -1.99 -2.42 17.59
CA ASN A 54 -2.33 -3.73 17.02
C ASN A 54 -2.97 -4.69 18.05
N GLU A 55 -3.13 -4.26 19.29
CA GLU A 55 -3.83 -5.03 20.33
C GLU A 55 -5.35 -4.99 20.18
N ILE A 56 -5.87 -3.97 19.48
CA ILE A 56 -7.31 -3.69 19.39
C ILE A 56 -7.93 -4.25 18.11
N GLY A 57 -7.15 -4.55 17.10
CA GLY A 57 -7.77 -5.09 15.93
C GLY A 57 -7.05 -4.91 14.61
N PRO A 58 -7.14 -3.77 13.88
CA PRO A 58 -6.54 -3.70 12.57
C PRO A 58 -5.02 -3.71 12.64
N ILE A 59 -4.40 -4.25 11.60
CA ILE A 59 -2.96 -4.20 11.47
C ILE A 59 -2.55 -2.78 11.04
N PRO A 60 -1.63 -2.12 11.79
CA PRO A 60 -1.10 -0.82 11.39
C PRO A 60 -0.37 -0.93 10.05
N THR A 61 -0.42 0.13 9.26
CA THR A 61 0.45 0.24 8.08
C THR A 61 1.91 0.25 8.52
N SER A 62 2.74 -0.55 7.89
CA SER A 62 4.17 -0.64 8.21
C SER A 62 5.02 -0.77 6.95
N PHE A 63 6.29 -0.35 7.07
CA PHE A 63 7.24 -0.30 5.98
C PHE A 63 8.52 -1.02 6.41
N THR A 64 8.93 -2.00 5.62
CA THR A 64 10.17 -2.73 5.82
C THR A 64 11.09 -2.46 4.63
N PHE A 65 12.28 -1.92 4.91
CA PHE A 65 13.32 -1.67 3.92
C PHE A 65 14.34 -2.79 4.01
N THR A 66 14.71 -3.35 2.86
CA THR A 66 15.74 -4.39 2.80
C THR A 66 17.09 -3.78 3.11
N GLU A 67 17.93 -4.48 3.89
CA GLU A 67 19.30 -4.05 4.12
C GLU A 67 20.06 -3.94 2.81
N ASN A 68 20.66 -2.76 2.58
CA ASN A 68 21.42 -2.45 1.38
C ASN A 68 22.65 -1.64 1.78
N GLU A 69 23.84 -2.18 1.50
CA GLU A 69 25.11 -1.53 1.87
C GLU A 69 25.33 -0.16 1.22
N PHE A 70 24.61 0.14 0.14
CA PHE A 70 24.72 1.41 -0.58
C PHE A 70 23.69 2.45 -0.14
N VAL A 71 22.70 2.06 0.67
CA VAL A 71 21.60 2.93 1.13
C VAL A 71 21.60 3.05 2.63
N SER A 72 21.54 4.27 3.13
CA SER A 72 21.27 4.58 4.54
C SER A 72 19.81 5.02 4.68
N ILE A 73 19.06 4.29 5.46
CA ILE A 73 17.70 4.65 5.89
C ILE A 73 17.80 5.31 7.26
N ALA A 74 17.33 6.56 7.37
CA ALA A 74 17.46 7.35 8.59
C ALA A 74 16.11 7.68 9.21
N GLY A 75 15.93 7.32 10.48
CA GLY A 75 14.73 7.61 11.25
C GLY A 75 13.55 6.72 10.87
N LYS A 76 12.37 7.12 11.32
CA LYS A 76 11.11 6.43 11.07
C LYS A 76 10.42 7.02 9.84
N VAL A 77 9.55 6.22 9.22
CA VAL A 77 8.62 6.72 8.20
C VAL A 77 7.70 7.76 8.82
N SER A 78 7.57 8.90 8.15
CA SER A 78 6.66 9.97 8.55
C SER A 78 5.34 9.85 7.80
N GLU A 79 4.25 10.21 8.48
CA GLU A 79 2.91 10.33 7.90
C GLU A 79 2.29 11.68 8.27
N PRO A 80 1.33 12.20 7.47
CA PRO A 80 0.58 13.39 7.83
C PRO A 80 -0.38 13.11 8.99
N LYS A 81 -1.08 14.15 9.46
CA LYS A 81 -2.09 13.99 10.49
C LYS A 81 -3.22 13.08 9.99
N ALA A 82 -3.47 12.00 10.72
CA ALA A 82 -4.56 11.08 10.43
C ALA A 82 -5.94 11.65 10.83
N ILE A 83 -6.96 11.07 10.22
CA ILE A 83 -8.35 11.25 10.65
C ILE A 83 -8.57 10.33 11.85
N GLN A 84 -9.18 10.83 12.91
CA GLN A 84 -9.54 10.03 14.08
C GLN A 84 -11.05 9.90 14.16
N GLU A 85 -11.57 8.71 13.94
CA GLU A 85 -13.00 8.40 13.98
C GLU A 85 -13.26 7.03 14.60
N TYR A 86 -14.51 6.81 15.02
CA TYR A 86 -14.97 5.51 15.49
C TYR A 86 -15.06 4.52 14.31
N ASP A 87 -14.43 3.37 14.47
CA ASP A 87 -14.47 2.28 13.51
C ASP A 87 -15.43 1.19 13.98
N GLU A 88 -16.48 0.98 13.20
CA GLU A 88 -17.54 -0.01 13.51
C GLU A 88 -17.02 -1.46 13.45
N ASN A 89 -16.03 -1.74 12.60
CA ASN A 89 -15.48 -3.10 12.47
C ASN A 89 -14.74 -3.55 13.72
N PHE A 90 -14.09 -2.62 14.41
CA PHE A 90 -13.26 -2.88 15.58
C PHE A 90 -13.83 -2.31 16.87
N GLU A 91 -14.96 -1.61 16.80
CA GLU A 91 -15.63 -0.98 17.94
C GLU A 91 -14.69 -0.09 18.75
N ALA A 92 -13.85 0.69 18.06
CA ALA A 92 -12.82 1.55 18.65
C ALA A 92 -12.61 2.82 17.85
N THR A 93 -12.14 3.88 18.50
CA THR A 93 -11.68 5.09 17.82
C THR A 93 -10.26 4.85 17.31
N LEU A 94 -10.07 4.94 16.01
CA LEU A 94 -8.82 4.64 15.32
C LEU A 94 -8.38 5.78 14.41
N ASP A 95 -7.09 5.82 14.14
CA ASP A 95 -6.46 6.76 13.23
C ASP A 95 -6.30 6.12 11.85
N PHE A 96 -6.80 6.78 10.81
CA PHE A 96 -6.75 6.27 9.45
C PHE A 96 -6.75 7.39 8.39
N PHE A 97 -6.55 6.99 7.13
CA PHE A 97 -6.53 7.88 5.97
C PHE A 97 -7.60 7.48 4.97
N LYS A 98 -8.15 8.47 4.27
CA LYS A 98 -9.09 8.33 3.15
C LYS A 98 -8.52 9.03 1.92
N ASN A 99 -8.93 8.61 0.74
CA ASN A 99 -8.56 9.17 -0.55
C ASN A 99 -7.09 9.01 -0.89
N GLU A 100 -6.21 9.80 -0.32
CA GLU A 100 -4.78 9.76 -0.59
C GLU A 100 -3.97 10.09 0.65
N VAL A 101 -2.85 9.40 0.82
CA VAL A 101 -1.87 9.71 1.86
C VAL A 101 -0.46 9.47 1.33
N MET A 102 0.46 10.39 1.64
CA MET A 102 1.89 10.24 1.34
C MET A 102 2.66 9.99 2.63
N PHE A 103 3.38 8.86 2.64
CA PHE A 103 4.37 8.54 3.66
C PHE A 103 5.76 8.88 3.13
N THR A 104 6.65 9.33 3.98
CA THR A 104 8.01 9.70 3.58
C THR A 104 9.06 9.04 4.45
N GLN A 105 10.15 8.57 3.82
CA GLN A 105 11.30 7.98 4.49
C GLN A 105 12.58 8.64 4.02
N LYS A 106 13.37 9.14 4.95
CA LYS A 106 14.71 9.67 4.66
C LYS A 106 15.63 8.54 4.20
N ALA A 107 16.24 8.72 3.04
CA ALA A 107 17.19 7.77 2.47
C ALA A 107 18.30 8.47 1.71
N VAL A 108 19.52 8.00 1.88
CA VAL A 108 20.71 8.51 1.17
C VAL A 108 21.47 7.34 0.57
N ALA A 109 21.79 7.42 -0.71
CA ALA A 109 22.58 6.41 -1.41
C ALA A 109 24.02 6.88 -1.66
N LYS A 110 25.00 6.00 -1.45
CA LYS A 110 26.41 6.20 -1.80
C LYS A 110 26.64 6.10 -3.29
N GLN A 111 25.84 5.28 -3.95
CA GLN A 111 25.78 5.11 -5.40
C GLN A 111 24.34 4.87 -5.80
N THR A 112 23.96 5.22 -7.02
CA THR A 112 22.62 4.96 -7.55
C THR A 112 22.32 3.46 -7.49
N THR A 113 21.26 3.10 -6.82
CA THR A 113 20.87 1.70 -6.58
C THR A 113 19.37 1.56 -6.45
N VAL A 114 18.90 0.33 -6.45
CA VAL A 114 17.49 -0.01 -6.25
C VAL A 114 17.29 -0.50 -4.82
N GLU A 115 16.34 0.12 -4.12
CA GLU A 115 15.91 -0.27 -2.78
C GLU A 115 14.61 -1.06 -2.88
N GLU A 116 14.52 -2.15 -2.12
CA GLU A 116 13.31 -2.96 -2.00
C GLU A 116 12.55 -2.58 -0.73
N ILE A 117 11.25 -2.38 -0.87
CA ILE A 117 10.34 -1.99 0.20
C ILE A 117 9.19 -2.98 0.26
N ILE A 118 8.87 -3.48 1.46
CA ILE A 118 7.66 -4.23 1.73
C ILE A 118 6.72 -3.33 2.52
N ILE A 119 5.54 -3.09 1.99
CA ILE A 119 4.48 -2.34 2.67
C ILE A 119 3.43 -3.34 3.13
N THR A 120 3.23 -3.41 4.44
CA THR A 120 2.20 -4.22 5.07
C THR A 120 1.06 -3.31 5.49
N TYR A 121 -0.16 -3.63 5.08
CA TYR A 121 -1.32 -2.80 5.38
C TYR A 121 -2.62 -3.57 5.40
N MET A 122 -3.63 -2.97 6.00
CA MET A 122 -5.00 -3.44 6.04
C MET A 122 -5.94 -2.32 5.65
N VAL A 123 -6.97 -2.64 4.88
CA VAL A 123 -7.95 -1.68 4.37
C VAL A 123 -9.34 -2.18 4.65
N CYS A 124 -10.18 -1.26 5.15
CA CYS A 124 -11.57 -1.54 5.52
C CYS A 124 -12.52 -0.49 4.91
N ASN A 125 -13.77 -0.88 4.76
CA ASN A 125 -14.87 0.06 4.59
C ASN A 125 -15.77 0.03 5.85
N GLU A 126 -16.94 0.62 5.82
CA GLU A 126 -17.84 0.68 6.98
C GLU A 126 -18.36 -0.68 7.43
N THR A 127 -18.32 -1.69 6.58
CA THR A 127 -18.95 -3.01 6.83
C THR A 127 -17.99 -4.18 6.84
N MET A 128 -16.80 -4.05 6.24
CA MET A 128 -15.87 -5.16 6.09
C MET A 128 -14.42 -4.70 6.00
N CYS A 129 -13.52 -5.61 6.34
CA CYS A 129 -12.08 -5.48 6.13
C CYS A 129 -11.58 -6.54 5.17
N LEU A 130 -10.63 -6.16 4.31
CA LEU A 130 -9.88 -7.13 3.53
C LEU A 130 -8.74 -7.73 4.38
N PRO A 131 -8.31 -8.96 4.11
CA PRO A 131 -7.16 -9.53 4.79
C PRO A 131 -5.93 -8.62 4.67
N PRO A 132 -5.01 -8.63 5.65
CA PRO A 132 -3.75 -7.90 5.56
C PRO A 132 -2.98 -8.26 4.30
N ILE A 133 -2.33 -7.28 3.70
CA ILE A 133 -1.57 -7.40 2.46
C ILE A 133 -0.12 -7.02 2.72
N ASP A 134 0.80 -7.86 2.26
CA ASP A 134 2.22 -7.54 2.11
C ASP A 134 2.49 -7.29 0.63
N GLN A 135 2.86 -6.08 0.29
CA GLN A 135 3.13 -5.70 -1.09
C GLN A 135 4.58 -5.25 -1.24
N LYS A 136 5.28 -5.86 -2.20
CA LYS A 136 6.70 -5.59 -2.46
C LYS A 136 6.83 -4.58 -3.59
N PHE A 137 7.69 -3.57 -3.38
CA PHE A 137 8.03 -2.54 -4.33
C PHE A 137 9.53 -2.35 -4.44
N THR A 138 9.96 -1.80 -5.55
CA THR A 138 11.33 -1.33 -5.74
C THR A 138 11.33 0.15 -6.09
N VAL A 139 12.30 0.89 -5.59
CA VAL A 139 12.51 2.30 -5.90
C VAL A 139 13.98 2.55 -6.22
N GLU A 140 14.26 3.27 -7.31
CA GLU A 140 15.61 3.70 -7.62
C GLU A 140 15.97 4.91 -6.76
N ILE A 141 17.04 4.79 -5.97
CA ILE A 141 17.59 5.87 -5.16
C ILE A 141 18.85 6.37 -5.84
N LYS A 142 18.83 7.63 -6.27
CA LYS A 142 19.98 8.25 -6.94
C LYS A 142 21.01 8.73 -5.93
N ALA A 143 22.28 8.49 -6.24
CA ALA A 143 23.39 9.07 -5.50
C ALA A 143 23.36 10.60 -5.60
N ASN A 144 23.91 11.27 -4.58
CA ASN A 144 24.10 12.72 -4.56
C ASN A 144 25.31 13.12 -5.40
#